data_ae6e329d0470f8ff2cb2638e8a77c2e5
#
_entry.id   ae6e329d0470f8ff2cb2638e8a77c2e5
#
_cell.length_a   1.000
_cell.length_b   1.000
_cell.length_c   1.000
_cell.angle_alpha   90.00
_cell.angle_beta   90.00
_cell.angle_gamma   90.00
#
_symmetry.space_group_name_H-M   'P 1'
#
loop_
_entity.id
_entity.type
_entity.pdbx_description
1 polymer ?
#
loop_
_entity_poly.entity_id
_entity_poly.type
_entity_poly.pdbx_seq_one_letter_code
_entity_poly.pdbx_strand_id
1 'polypeptide(L)'
;MKVFDSVNANKVPGQRVTVRDERIVSVEAESGHPTAAGAQVIDGTGKMLLPGLWDMHQHFFPDLAVFDIASGITTARDLANSIEDLGKLKKHIEQGEQVGPRCARGIHRRSRPVRRTGEGAGGHAGGGAPTRR
;
A
#
# COMPACT_ATOMS: atom_id res chain seq x y z
N MET A 1 23.21 -15.05 -1.48
CA MET A 1 21.92 -15.09 -0.74
C MET A 1 20.94 -16.10 -1.35
N LYS A 2 19.76 -16.30 -0.73
CA LYS A 2 18.64 -17.02 -1.38
C LYS A 2 17.74 -16.03 -2.09
N VAL A 3 17.15 -16.40 -3.23
CA VAL A 3 16.12 -15.62 -3.91
C VAL A 3 14.84 -16.44 -3.97
N PHE A 4 13.71 -15.85 -3.66
CA PHE A 4 12.41 -16.49 -3.80
C PHE A 4 11.91 -16.33 -5.23
N ASP A 5 11.78 -17.43 -5.94
CA ASP A 5 11.14 -17.47 -7.25
C ASP A 5 9.61 -17.56 -7.08
N SER A 6 8.94 -16.43 -7.30
CA SER A 6 7.48 -16.34 -7.13
C SER A 6 6.69 -17.07 -8.23
N VAL A 7 7.31 -17.41 -9.34
CA VAL A 7 6.65 -18.15 -10.44
C VAL A 7 6.53 -19.63 -10.08
N ASN A 8 7.64 -20.20 -9.59
CA ASN A 8 7.71 -21.62 -9.26
C ASN A 8 7.55 -21.88 -7.75
N ALA A 9 7.31 -20.84 -6.95
CA ALA A 9 7.14 -20.89 -5.50
C ALA A 9 8.29 -21.63 -4.76
N ASN A 10 9.52 -21.46 -5.23
CA ASN A 10 10.68 -22.11 -4.67
C ASN A 10 11.76 -21.11 -4.20
N LYS A 11 12.73 -21.62 -3.45
CA LYS A 11 13.87 -20.86 -2.91
C LYS A 11 15.13 -21.27 -3.65
N VAL A 12 15.70 -20.39 -4.43
CA VAL A 12 16.93 -20.65 -5.19
C VAL A 12 18.13 -20.14 -4.37
N PRO A 13 19.01 -21.03 -3.89
CA PRO A 13 20.18 -20.63 -3.10
C PRO A 13 21.32 -20.10 -3.98
N GLY A 14 22.30 -19.43 -3.35
CA GLY A 14 23.54 -19.03 -3.99
C GLY A 14 23.35 -18.03 -5.13
N GLN A 15 22.38 -17.14 -5.01
CA GLN A 15 22.09 -16.18 -6.06
C GLN A 15 22.71 -14.82 -5.79
N ARG A 16 23.10 -14.16 -6.87
CA ARG A 16 23.41 -12.73 -6.97
C ARG A 16 22.29 -12.04 -7.74
N VAL A 17 21.85 -10.90 -7.24
CA VAL A 17 20.90 -10.03 -7.92
C VAL A 17 21.61 -8.72 -8.23
N THR A 18 21.62 -8.34 -9.49
CA THR A 18 22.17 -7.04 -9.92
C THR A 18 21.02 -6.10 -10.24
N VAL A 19 21.08 -4.93 -9.65
CA VAL A 19 20.12 -3.84 -9.88
C VAL A 19 20.85 -2.69 -10.53
N ARG A 20 20.27 -2.11 -11.54
CA ARG A 20 20.74 -0.86 -12.17
C ARG A 20 19.56 0.10 -12.22
N ASP A 21 19.79 1.30 -11.69
CA ASP A 21 18.72 2.24 -11.46
C ASP A 21 17.60 1.59 -10.60
N GLU A 22 16.39 1.52 -11.09
CA GLU A 22 15.26 0.92 -10.37
C GLU A 22 14.88 -0.49 -10.90
N ARG A 23 15.78 -1.14 -11.67
CA ARG A 23 15.45 -2.41 -12.33
C ARG A 23 16.45 -3.51 -12.01
N ILE A 24 15.90 -4.70 -11.79
CA ILE A 24 16.71 -5.93 -11.74
C ILE A 24 17.18 -6.23 -13.17
N VAL A 25 18.50 -6.25 -13.37
CA VAL A 25 19.10 -6.54 -14.68
C VAL A 25 19.60 -7.97 -14.79
N SER A 26 19.95 -8.61 -13.67
CA SER A 26 20.26 -10.05 -13.65
C SER A 26 19.93 -10.70 -12.32
N VAL A 27 19.61 -11.98 -12.37
CA VAL A 27 19.57 -12.91 -11.25
C VAL A 27 20.35 -14.15 -11.70
N GLU A 28 21.47 -14.42 -11.06
CA GLU A 28 22.42 -15.45 -11.51
C GLU A 28 23.11 -16.13 -10.34
N ALA A 29 23.75 -17.26 -10.60
CA ALA A 29 24.54 -17.93 -9.57
C ALA A 29 25.67 -17.01 -9.09
N GLU A 30 25.93 -16.96 -7.78
CA GLU A 30 26.91 -16.06 -7.18
C GLU A 30 28.36 -16.37 -7.57
N SER A 31 28.64 -17.63 -7.95
CA SER A 31 29.99 -18.08 -8.28
C SER A 31 30.49 -17.57 -9.62
N GLY A 32 31.66 -16.94 -9.61
CA GLY A 32 32.48 -16.73 -10.82
C GLY A 32 32.29 -15.41 -11.56
N HIS A 33 31.40 -14.54 -11.14
CA HIS A 33 31.21 -13.26 -11.81
C HIS A 33 31.87 -12.10 -11.06
N PRO A 34 32.72 -11.30 -11.71
CA PRO A 34 33.28 -10.12 -11.08
C PRO A 34 32.19 -9.09 -10.78
N THR A 35 32.34 -8.39 -9.66
CA THR A 35 31.48 -7.26 -9.35
C THR A 35 31.82 -6.10 -10.29
N ALA A 36 30.82 -5.44 -10.88
CA ALA A 36 31.03 -4.30 -11.73
C ALA A 36 31.75 -3.18 -10.97
N ALA A 37 32.70 -2.51 -11.64
CA ALA A 37 33.40 -1.40 -11.03
C ALA A 37 32.45 -0.30 -10.60
N GLY A 38 32.61 0.19 -9.37
CA GLY A 38 31.74 1.22 -8.79
C GLY A 38 30.39 0.73 -8.27
N ALA A 39 30.09 -0.57 -8.34
CA ALA A 39 28.86 -1.10 -7.79
C ALA A 39 28.89 -1.11 -6.25
N GLN A 40 27.81 -0.67 -5.63
CA GLN A 40 27.60 -0.89 -4.21
C GLN A 40 27.22 -2.36 -3.97
N VAL A 41 27.94 -3.04 -3.11
CA VAL A 41 27.66 -4.43 -2.75
C VAL A 41 26.95 -4.50 -1.43
N ILE A 42 25.81 -5.19 -1.41
CA ILE A 42 25.06 -5.48 -0.20
C ILE A 42 25.21 -6.98 0.11
N ASP A 43 25.82 -7.31 1.25
CA ASP A 43 25.96 -8.70 1.69
C ASP A 43 24.61 -9.26 2.12
N GLY A 44 24.12 -10.22 1.35
CA GLY A 44 22.89 -10.95 1.62
C GLY A 44 23.11 -12.34 2.21
N THR A 45 24.32 -12.65 2.73
CA THR A 45 24.64 -13.96 3.32
C THR A 45 23.66 -14.29 4.44
N GLY A 46 23.10 -15.50 4.42
CA GLY A 46 22.09 -15.95 5.37
C GLY A 46 20.69 -15.38 5.16
N LYS A 47 20.52 -14.40 4.28
CA LYS A 47 19.23 -13.75 3.99
C LYS A 47 18.53 -14.33 2.77
N MET A 48 17.26 -14.02 2.66
CA MET A 48 16.45 -14.34 1.49
C MET A 48 15.85 -13.06 0.93
N LEU A 49 16.03 -12.85 -0.38
CA LEU A 49 15.37 -11.78 -1.11
C LEU A 49 13.99 -12.27 -1.54
N LEU A 50 13.01 -11.47 -1.22
CA LEU A 50 11.60 -11.66 -1.60
C LEU A 50 11.16 -10.51 -2.50
N PRO A 51 10.13 -10.72 -3.35
CA PRO A 51 9.38 -9.59 -3.90
C PRO A 51 8.83 -8.73 -2.78
N GLY A 52 8.75 -7.43 -3.01
CA GLY A 52 8.10 -6.53 -2.05
C GLY A 52 6.65 -6.94 -1.79
N LEU A 53 6.22 -6.82 -0.55
CA LEU A 53 4.86 -7.18 -0.14
C LEU A 53 3.83 -6.20 -0.69
N TRP A 54 2.62 -6.70 -0.91
CA TRP A 54 1.47 -5.91 -1.30
C TRP A 54 0.45 -5.88 -0.17
N ASP A 55 0.09 -4.67 0.29
CA ASP A 55 -1.10 -4.49 1.11
C ASP A 55 -2.29 -4.16 0.21
N MET A 56 -3.23 -5.09 0.13
CA MET A 56 -4.39 -4.99 -0.77
C MET A 56 -5.56 -4.22 -0.14
N HIS A 57 -5.48 -3.85 1.14
CA HIS A 57 -6.51 -3.11 1.84
C HIS A 57 -5.90 -2.22 2.92
N GLN A 58 -5.57 -1.01 2.54
CA GLN A 58 -5.00 -0.02 3.45
C GLN A 58 -5.85 1.25 3.48
N HIS A 59 -5.83 1.92 4.62
CA HIS A 59 -6.25 3.30 4.80
C HIS A 59 -4.98 4.12 5.00
N PHE A 60 -4.55 4.77 3.95
CA PHE A 60 -3.21 5.35 3.90
C PHE A 60 -3.12 6.63 4.74
N PHE A 61 -2.13 6.66 5.62
CA PHE A 61 -1.77 7.85 6.39
C PHE A 61 -0.37 8.28 5.94
N PRO A 62 -0.22 9.48 5.37
CA PRO A 62 1.06 9.94 4.85
C PRO A 62 2.22 9.82 5.83
N ASP A 63 1.99 10.19 7.09
CA ASP A 63 3.01 10.16 8.15
C ASP A 63 3.45 8.74 8.53
N LEU A 64 2.64 7.73 8.20
CA LEU A 64 2.92 6.33 8.49
C LEU A 64 3.51 5.54 7.30
N ALA A 65 3.62 6.17 6.14
CA ALA A 65 4.09 5.53 4.91
C ALA A 65 5.48 4.88 5.03
N VAL A 66 6.35 5.44 5.83
CA VAL A 66 7.69 4.91 6.09
C VAL A 66 7.64 3.54 6.80
N PHE A 67 6.64 3.30 7.63
CA PHE A 67 6.48 2.03 8.33
C PHE A 67 6.05 0.91 7.40
N ASP A 68 5.31 1.23 6.33
CA ASP A 68 5.01 0.25 5.28
C ASP A 68 6.30 -0.26 4.65
N ILE A 69 7.19 0.65 4.23
CA ILE A 69 8.49 0.28 3.65
C ILE A 69 9.34 -0.49 4.65
N ALA A 70 9.39 -0.05 5.90
CA ALA A 70 10.14 -0.75 6.97
C ALA A 70 9.61 -2.17 7.23
N SER A 71 8.32 -2.40 6.97
CA SER A 71 7.68 -3.72 7.09
C SER A 71 7.78 -4.56 5.80
N GLY A 72 8.41 -4.02 4.75
CA GLY A 72 8.57 -4.69 3.45
C GLY A 72 7.38 -4.53 2.51
N ILE A 73 6.40 -3.70 2.83
CA ILE A 73 5.28 -3.36 1.95
C ILE A 73 5.75 -2.33 0.95
N THR A 74 5.88 -2.72 -0.31
CA THR A 74 6.35 -1.85 -1.39
C THR A 74 5.23 -1.36 -2.31
N THR A 75 4.06 -1.97 -2.18
CA THR A 75 2.85 -1.56 -2.92
C THR A 75 1.64 -1.67 -1.99
N ALA A 76 0.82 -0.64 -1.97
CA ALA A 76 -0.40 -0.60 -1.17
C ALA A 76 -1.60 -0.17 -2.01
N ARG A 77 -2.78 -0.72 -1.72
CA ARG A 77 -4.05 -0.31 -2.31
C ARG A 77 -4.88 0.41 -1.27
N ASP A 78 -5.04 1.71 -1.46
CA ASP A 78 -5.89 2.53 -0.59
C ASP A 78 -7.37 2.38 -0.94
N LEU A 79 -8.20 2.20 0.08
CA LEU A 79 -9.65 2.03 -0.03
C LEU A 79 -10.45 3.10 0.72
N ALA A 80 -9.80 4.06 1.38
CA ALA A 80 -10.46 5.05 2.23
C ALA A 80 -10.29 6.49 1.77
N ASN A 81 -9.11 6.84 1.28
CA ASN A 81 -8.80 8.23 0.97
C ASN A 81 -9.49 8.74 -0.30
N SER A 82 -9.67 10.05 -0.36
CA SER A 82 -10.15 10.70 -1.58
C SER A 82 -9.14 10.53 -2.71
N ILE A 83 -9.64 10.59 -3.95
CA ILE A 83 -8.78 10.51 -5.15
C ILE A 83 -7.77 11.67 -5.17
N GLU A 84 -8.19 12.82 -4.69
CA GLU A 84 -7.36 14.03 -4.66
C GLU A 84 -6.20 13.88 -3.68
N ASP A 85 -6.49 13.43 -2.45
CA ASP A 85 -5.47 13.27 -1.41
C ASP A 85 -4.48 12.17 -1.78
N LEU A 86 -4.97 11.04 -2.30
CA LEU A 86 -4.12 9.96 -2.79
C LEU A 86 -3.25 10.40 -3.97
N GLY A 87 -3.79 11.27 -4.84
CA GLY A 87 -3.05 11.85 -5.97
C GLY A 87 -1.89 12.73 -5.52
N LYS A 88 -2.10 13.57 -4.50
CA LYS A 88 -1.05 14.41 -3.90
C LYS A 88 0.04 13.54 -3.28
N LEU A 89 -0.34 12.57 -2.46
CA LEU A 89 0.59 11.66 -1.82
C LEU A 89 1.43 10.89 -2.83
N LYS A 90 0.80 10.31 -3.84
CA LYS A 90 1.49 9.59 -4.91
C LYS A 90 2.55 10.48 -5.58
N LYS A 91 2.20 11.73 -5.85
CA LYS A 91 3.13 12.70 -6.45
C LYS A 91 4.34 12.95 -5.55
N HIS A 92 4.14 13.16 -4.24
CA HIS A 92 5.23 13.37 -3.29
C HIS A 92 6.16 12.16 -3.21
N ILE A 93 5.60 10.94 -3.22
CA ILE A 93 6.42 9.71 -3.23
C ILE A 93 7.19 9.57 -4.55
N GLU A 94 6.56 9.81 -5.70
CA GLU A 94 7.19 9.74 -7.02
C GLU A 94 8.30 10.80 -7.23
N GLN A 95 8.17 11.94 -6.55
CA GLN A 95 9.18 13.00 -6.56
C GLN A 95 10.31 12.80 -5.55
N GLY A 96 10.23 11.74 -4.73
CA GLY A 96 11.20 11.47 -3.68
C GLY A 96 11.13 12.41 -2.47
N GLU A 97 10.07 13.19 -2.37
CA GLU A 97 9.83 14.11 -1.26
C GLU A 97 9.32 13.37 -0.01
N GLN A 98 8.79 12.17 -0.19
CA GLN A 98 8.30 11.32 0.88
C GLN A 98 8.64 9.85 0.61
N VAL A 99 9.06 9.13 1.65
CA VAL A 99 9.25 7.68 1.60
C VAL A 99 7.91 7.00 1.81
N GLY A 100 7.58 6.07 0.91
CA GLY A 100 6.34 5.29 1.02
C GLY A 100 6.21 4.25 -0.08
N PRO A 101 5.22 3.34 0.03
CA PRO A 101 4.97 2.32 -0.97
C PRO A 101 4.37 2.94 -2.24
N ARG A 102 4.48 2.23 -3.34
CA ARG A 102 3.72 2.57 -4.55
C ARG A 102 2.23 2.46 -4.25
N CYS A 103 1.50 3.56 -4.38
CA CYS A 103 0.07 3.58 -4.14
C CYS A 103 -0.69 3.11 -5.39
N ALA A 104 -1.29 1.93 -5.32
CA ALA A 104 -2.27 1.47 -6.30
C ALA A 104 -3.64 2.07 -5.98
N ARG A 105 -4.35 2.52 -7.01
CA ARG A 105 -5.67 3.13 -6.88
C ARG A 105 -6.70 2.06 -6.62
N GLY A 106 -7.34 2.07 -5.44
CA GLY A 106 -8.59 1.36 -5.21
C GLY A 106 -9.74 2.04 -5.95
N ILE A 107 -10.72 1.27 -6.41
CA ILE A 107 -11.98 1.84 -6.91
C ILE A 107 -12.77 2.24 -5.68
N HIS A 108 -12.71 3.52 -5.32
CA HIS A 108 -13.62 4.07 -4.33
C HIS A 108 -15.00 4.17 -5.00
N ARG A 109 -15.88 3.19 -4.77
CA ARG A 109 -17.30 3.43 -4.95
C ARG A 109 -17.66 4.53 -3.95
N ARG A 110 -17.96 5.73 -4.45
CA ARG A 110 -18.61 6.75 -3.61
C ARG A 110 -19.74 6.05 -2.89
N SER A 111 -19.63 5.91 -1.58
CA SER A 111 -20.77 5.53 -0.76
C SER A 111 -21.85 6.57 -1.07
N ARG A 112 -22.95 6.14 -1.71
CA ARG A 112 -24.11 7.03 -1.87
C ARG A 112 -24.45 7.51 -0.45
N PRO A 113 -24.62 8.82 -0.26
CA PRO A 113 -25.07 9.30 1.05
C PRO A 113 -26.32 8.50 1.40
N VAL A 114 -26.30 7.83 2.54
CA VAL A 114 -27.48 7.17 3.07
C VAL A 114 -28.49 8.29 3.25
N ARG A 115 -29.53 8.32 2.41
CA ARG A 115 -30.68 9.19 2.63
C ARG A 115 -31.22 8.79 4.01
N ARG A 116 -30.98 9.61 5.01
CA ARG A 116 -31.75 9.53 6.23
C ARG A 116 -33.21 9.77 5.86
N THR A 117 -33.94 8.69 5.70
CA THR A 117 -35.38 8.74 5.55
C THR A 117 -35.96 9.11 6.91
N GLY A 118 -36.50 10.34 6.98
CA GLY A 118 -37.60 10.62 7.86
C GLY A 118 -37.26 10.82 9.33
N GLU A 119 -36.98 12.03 9.70
CA GLU A 119 -37.60 12.53 10.95
C GLU A 119 -39.11 12.55 10.71
N GLY A 120 -39.79 11.56 11.27
CA GLY A 120 -41.23 11.57 11.38
C GLY A 120 -41.62 12.73 12.29
N ALA A 121 -42.22 13.74 11.72
CA ALA A 121 -42.92 14.77 12.46
C ALA A 121 -44.08 14.13 13.23
N GLY A 122 -43.79 13.75 14.49
CA GLY A 122 -44.83 13.38 15.47
C GLY A 122 -45.53 14.65 15.91
N GLY A 123 -46.58 15.04 15.18
CA GLY A 123 -47.52 16.07 15.64
C GLY A 123 -48.29 15.55 16.86
N HIS A 124 -47.99 16.07 18.02
CA HIS A 124 -48.88 15.97 19.18
C HIS A 124 -50.05 16.93 19.00
N ALA A 125 -51.14 16.41 18.47
CA ALA A 125 -52.42 17.08 18.57
C ALA A 125 -52.91 17.01 20.01
N GLY A 126 -52.89 18.14 20.71
CA GLY A 126 -53.51 18.30 22.02
C GLY A 126 -55.03 18.25 21.88
N GLY A 127 -55.62 17.13 22.34
CA GLY A 127 -57.06 17.00 22.52
C GLY A 127 -57.48 17.56 23.87
N GLY A 128 -58.06 18.76 23.89
CA GLY A 128 -58.72 19.32 25.06
C GLY A 128 -60.02 18.56 25.35
N ALA A 129 -60.16 18.08 26.58
CA ALA A 129 -61.39 17.48 27.08
C ALA A 129 -62.39 18.57 27.44
N PRO A 130 -63.70 18.39 27.15
CA PRO A 130 -64.71 19.34 27.56
C PRO A 130 -65.13 19.07 29.00
N THR A 131 -65.06 20.08 29.83
CA THR A 131 -65.68 20.10 31.15
C THR A 131 -67.18 20.04 31.04
N ARG A 132 -67.81 19.06 31.61
CA ARG A 132 -69.26 19.04 31.96
C ARG A 132 -69.43 19.40 33.41
N ARG A 133 -70.44 20.29 33.62
CA ARG A 133 -71.05 20.60 34.93
C ARG A 133 -71.63 19.37 35.60
#